data_5943a7c1cac74d7ff812c2e82674fa81
#
_entry.id   5943a7c1cac74d7ff812c2e82674fa81
#
_cell.length_a   1.000
_cell.length_b   1.000
_cell.length_c   1.000
_cell.angle_alpha   90.00
_cell.angle_beta   90.00
_cell.angle_gamma   90.00
#
_symmetry.space_group_name_H-M   'P 1'
#
loop_
_entity.id
_entity.type
_entity.pdbx_description
1 polymer ?
#
loop_
_entity_poly.entity_id
_entity_poly.type
_entity_poly.pdbx_seq_one_letter_code
_entity_poly.pdbx_strand_id
1 'polypeptide(L)'
;VMIDLSDYIGNDGFKKLKKNFTNSKNSVVDIVRIACNFSDKSKIVKIVKYLKSKNYIICVNLMKFTILTNKQIISFLNIALKSGASYFYLADSFGNCSPKQIKKISKSFKKSKIDISCLGFHSHDNTGNALNNTIAAINEGFGIIDTSIMGMGRGAGNLKLEDFLKYKNKITEKKKIDKFAKTFMHPLHSKYKWGKNKYYDYSAKHNIHPTFVQRFLEEEKFKKNHILKVLEFLKRNKATHYDMNIFDNLFL
;
A
#
# COMPACT_ATOMS: atom_id res chain seq x y z
N VAL A 1 -7.00 12.59 0.35
CA VAL A 1 -5.58 12.69 -0.07
C VAL A 1 -4.74 11.68 0.69
N MET A 2 -3.62 11.25 0.11
CA MET A 2 -2.62 10.40 0.79
C MET A 2 -1.30 11.17 0.94
N ILE A 3 -0.69 11.05 2.12
CA ILE A 3 0.61 11.65 2.45
C ILE A 3 1.59 10.57 2.92
N ASP A 4 2.87 10.75 2.66
CA ASP A 4 3.92 9.96 3.29
C ASP A 4 4.30 10.60 4.62
N LEU A 5 4.35 9.82 5.69
CA LEU A 5 4.68 10.34 7.02
C LEU A 5 6.08 10.96 7.04
N SER A 6 7.03 10.40 6.28
CA SER A 6 8.41 10.87 6.24
C SER A 6 8.55 12.35 5.84
N ASP A 7 7.63 12.87 5.01
CA ASP A 7 7.61 14.27 4.56
C ASP A 7 7.23 15.27 5.65
N TYR A 8 6.67 14.78 6.77
CA TYR A 8 6.03 15.61 7.80
C TYR A 8 6.61 15.41 9.20
N ILE A 9 7.68 14.63 9.33
CA ILE A 9 8.41 14.45 10.59
C ILE A 9 9.44 15.56 10.80
N GLY A 10 9.87 15.74 12.06
CA GLY A 10 10.77 16.83 12.44
C GLY A 10 10.07 18.20 12.49
N ASN A 11 10.83 19.25 12.75
CA ASN A 11 10.29 20.60 12.92
C ASN A 11 9.79 21.19 11.59
N ASP A 12 10.59 21.06 10.53
CA ASP A 12 10.22 21.60 9.21
C ASP A 12 9.12 20.80 8.53
N GLY A 13 9.14 19.46 8.66
CA GLY A 13 8.04 18.61 8.22
C GLY A 13 6.73 18.98 8.91
N PHE A 14 6.77 19.26 10.22
CA PHE A 14 5.57 19.67 10.95
C PHE A 14 5.09 21.08 10.59
N LYS A 15 6.01 22.02 10.28
CA LYS A 15 5.64 23.34 9.71
C LYS A 15 4.95 23.18 8.36
N LYS A 16 5.48 22.31 7.47
CA LYS A 16 4.89 21.94 6.18
C LYS A 16 3.49 21.36 6.37
N LEU A 17 3.28 20.47 7.37
CA LEU A 17 1.96 19.93 7.69
C LEU A 17 0.96 21.03 8.02
N LYS A 18 1.35 21.97 8.90
CA LYS A 18 0.49 23.10 9.30
C LYS A 18 0.13 24.01 8.13
N LYS A 19 1.06 24.22 7.19
CA LYS A 19 0.81 25.02 5.98
C LYS A 19 -0.16 24.32 5.04
N ASN A 20 -0.02 23.01 4.85
CA ASN A 20 -0.79 22.25 3.86
C ASN A 20 -2.17 21.83 4.37
N PHE A 21 -2.36 21.69 5.69
CA PHE A 21 -3.59 21.19 6.29
C PHE A 21 -4.13 22.20 7.30
N THR A 22 -4.95 23.10 6.82
CA THR A 22 -5.76 24.03 7.64
C THR A 22 -7.03 23.32 8.15
N ASN A 23 -8.04 24.04 8.61
CA ASN A 23 -9.31 23.40 9.00
C ASN A 23 -9.99 22.74 7.79
N SER A 24 -10.48 21.52 7.93
CA SER A 24 -11.13 20.77 6.84
C SER A 24 -12.35 21.47 6.25
N LYS A 25 -13.04 22.32 7.03
CA LYS A 25 -14.16 23.15 6.54
C LYS A 25 -13.75 24.11 5.39
N ASN A 26 -12.46 24.44 5.31
CA ASN A 26 -11.89 25.31 4.28
C ASN A 26 -11.14 24.51 3.21
N SER A 27 -11.38 23.21 3.11
CA SER A 27 -10.68 22.30 2.21
C SER A 27 -11.67 21.44 1.45
N VAL A 28 -11.32 21.07 0.22
CA VAL A 28 -12.04 20.04 -0.57
C VAL A 28 -11.67 18.62 -0.14
N VAL A 29 -10.77 18.49 0.85
CA VAL A 29 -10.30 17.21 1.37
C VAL A 29 -11.00 16.90 2.67
N ASP A 30 -11.70 15.77 2.73
CA ASP A 30 -12.33 15.25 3.96
C ASP A 30 -11.44 14.23 4.67
N ILE A 31 -10.73 13.40 3.90
CA ILE A 31 -9.98 12.25 4.39
C ILE A 31 -8.49 12.41 4.10
N VAL A 32 -7.67 12.27 5.14
CA VAL A 32 -6.21 12.20 5.03
C VAL A 32 -5.73 10.79 5.36
N ARG A 33 -5.10 10.13 4.38
CA ARG A 33 -4.45 8.82 4.56
C ARG A 33 -2.96 9.03 4.79
N ILE A 34 -2.42 8.41 5.81
CA ILE A 34 -1.01 8.55 6.20
C ILE A 34 -0.30 7.23 5.94
N ALA A 35 0.53 7.18 4.91
CA ALA A 35 1.41 6.04 4.67
C ALA A 35 2.60 6.08 5.62
N CYS A 36 2.89 4.98 6.31
CA CYS A 36 3.96 4.90 7.30
C CYS A 36 4.47 3.48 7.49
N ASN A 37 5.70 3.37 7.97
CA ASN A 37 6.31 2.09 8.35
C ASN A 37 6.12 1.84 9.85
N PHE A 38 6.30 0.59 10.28
CA PHE A 38 6.23 0.23 11.70
C PHE A 38 7.23 0.99 12.58
N SER A 39 8.41 1.30 12.05
CA SER A 39 9.44 2.11 12.71
C SER A 39 8.96 3.52 13.11
N ASP A 40 7.94 4.03 12.44
CA ASP A 40 7.43 5.40 12.64
C ASP A 40 6.30 5.50 13.67
N LYS A 41 6.01 4.42 14.40
CA LYS A 41 4.87 4.34 15.32
C LYS A 41 4.80 5.44 16.38
N SER A 42 5.93 5.96 16.85
CA SER A 42 5.97 7.06 17.83
C SER A 42 5.72 8.42 17.17
N LYS A 43 6.14 8.58 15.92
CA LYS A 43 6.06 9.85 15.17
C LYS A 43 4.64 10.14 14.69
N ILE A 44 3.84 9.09 14.41
CA ILE A 44 2.49 9.23 13.87
C ILE A 44 1.53 9.94 14.83
N VAL A 45 1.73 9.80 16.14
CA VAL A 45 0.85 10.37 17.18
C VAL A 45 0.67 11.87 17.00
N LYS A 46 1.76 12.60 16.81
CA LYS A 46 1.74 14.07 16.63
C LYS A 46 0.98 14.49 15.39
N ILE A 47 1.18 13.78 14.29
CA ILE A 47 0.55 14.07 13.00
C ILE A 47 -0.96 13.78 13.05
N VAL A 48 -1.34 12.60 13.58
CA VAL A 48 -2.75 12.22 13.73
C VAL A 48 -3.49 13.21 14.63
N LYS A 49 -2.94 13.54 15.81
CA LYS A 49 -3.56 14.52 16.72
C LYS A 49 -3.74 15.88 16.07
N TYR A 50 -2.75 16.37 15.33
CA TYR A 50 -2.87 17.64 14.62
C TYR A 50 -3.98 17.60 13.57
N LEU A 51 -4.00 16.59 12.67
CA LEU A 51 -5.02 16.47 11.64
C LEU A 51 -6.42 16.30 12.25
N LYS A 52 -6.53 15.54 13.35
CA LYS A 52 -7.80 15.41 14.09
C LYS A 52 -8.29 16.75 14.63
N SER A 53 -7.40 17.60 15.18
CA SER A 53 -7.74 18.95 15.64
C SER A 53 -8.17 19.89 14.51
N LYS A 54 -7.92 19.50 13.25
CA LYS A 54 -8.35 20.20 12.04
C LYS A 54 -9.60 19.59 11.40
N ASN A 55 -10.28 18.67 12.09
CA ASN A 55 -11.52 17.98 11.72
C ASN A 55 -11.41 17.06 10.50
N TYR A 56 -10.20 16.58 10.14
CA TYR A 56 -10.05 15.56 9.10
C TYR A 56 -10.44 14.17 9.62
N ILE A 57 -11.00 13.35 8.73
CA ILE A 57 -11.08 11.89 8.91
C ILE A 57 -9.69 11.32 8.60
N ILE A 58 -9.15 10.50 9.50
CA ILE A 58 -7.76 10.05 9.39
C ILE A 58 -7.71 8.56 9.21
N CYS A 59 -7.00 8.13 8.15
CA CYS A 59 -6.69 6.74 7.89
C CYS A 59 -5.18 6.53 8.03
N VAL A 60 -4.76 5.55 8.81
CA VAL A 60 -3.34 5.18 8.94
C VAL A 60 -3.06 3.93 8.12
N ASN A 61 -2.18 4.04 7.12
CA ASN A 61 -1.78 2.94 6.26
C ASN A 61 -0.45 2.34 6.75
N LEU A 62 -0.49 1.19 7.38
CA LEU A 62 0.71 0.45 7.75
C LEU A 62 1.27 -0.29 6.53
N MET A 63 2.37 0.24 5.99
CA MET A 63 3.07 -0.35 4.85
C MET A 63 3.84 -1.62 5.26
N LYS A 64 4.02 -2.54 4.30
CA LYS A 64 4.85 -3.74 4.44
C LYS A 64 4.41 -4.63 5.61
N PHE A 65 3.11 -4.69 5.92
CA PHE A 65 2.61 -5.43 7.08
C PHE A 65 2.96 -6.92 7.03
N THR A 66 3.18 -7.49 5.84
CA THR A 66 3.43 -8.93 5.63
C THR A 66 4.73 -9.43 6.26
N ILE A 67 5.68 -8.54 6.55
CA ILE A 67 6.94 -8.87 7.25
C ILE A 67 6.88 -8.60 8.76
N LEU A 68 5.73 -8.18 9.28
CA LEU A 68 5.55 -7.87 10.69
C LEU A 68 4.85 -9.02 11.43
N THR A 69 5.12 -9.13 12.71
CA THR A 69 4.35 -10.02 13.60
C THR A 69 2.99 -9.44 13.91
N ASN A 70 1.99 -10.30 14.18
CA ASN A 70 0.65 -9.83 14.59
C ASN A 70 0.71 -8.92 15.83
N LYS A 71 1.63 -9.18 16.78
CA LYS A 71 1.83 -8.34 17.97
C LYS A 71 2.29 -6.92 17.60
N GLN A 72 3.20 -6.80 16.63
CA GLN A 72 3.66 -5.50 16.14
C GLN A 72 2.52 -4.72 15.47
N ILE A 73 1.75 -5.40 14.60
CA ILE A 73 0.63 -4.78 13.89
C ILE A 73 -0.43 -4.28 14.88
N ILE A 74 -0.83 -5.11 15.86
CA ILE A 74 -1.80 -4.73 16.90
C ILE A 74 -1.28 -3.56 17.74
N SER A 75 0.00 -3.58 18.12
CA SER A 75 0.61 -2.47 18.87
C SER A 75 0.53 -1.15 18.10
N PHE A 76 0.84 -1.18 16.81
CA PHE A 76 0.79 0.02 15.96
C PHE A 76 -0.65 0.51 15.76
N LEU A 77 -1.59 -0.41 15.47
CA LEU A 77 -3.01 -0.11 15.32
C LEU A 77 -3.57 0.59 16.57
N ASN A 78 -3.27 0.05 17.76
CA ASN A 78 -3.74 0.63 19.02
C ASN A 78 -3.20 2.06 19.21
N ILE A 79 -1.95 2.33 18.85
CA ILE A 79 -1.38 3.69 18.90
C ILE A 79 -2.11 4.60 17.93
N ALA A 80 -2.36 4.17 16.70
CA ALA A 80 -3.04 4.96 15.67
C ALA A 80 -4.47 5.33 16.10
N LEU A 81 -5.26 4.34 16.53
CA LEU A 81 -6.65 4.55 16.97
C LEU A 81 -6.73 5.43 18.24
N LYS A 82 -5.89 5.16 19.25
CA LYS A 82 -5.81 5.99 20.46
C LYS A 82 -5.38 7.43 20.19
N SER A 83 -4.65 7.66 19.09
CA SER A 83 -4.25 9.01 18.67
C SER A 83 -5.37 9.77 17.95
N GLY A 84 -6.47 9.09 17.57
CA GLY A 84 -7.64 9.67 16.91
C GLY A 84 -7.80 9.30 15.43
N ALA A 85 -7.06 8.29 14.92
CA ALA A 85 -7.33 7.74 13.60
C ALA A 85 -8.72 7.08 13.57
N SER A 86 -9.46 7.30 12.49
CA SER A 86 -10.77 6.68 12.27
C SER A 86 -10.65 5.28 11.67
N TYR A 87 -9.64 5.07 10.82
CA TYR A 87 -9.41 3.84 10.09
C TYR A 87 -7.93 3.44 10.10
N PHE A 88 -7.70 2.13 10.02
CA PHE A 88 -6.36 1.58 9.97
C PHE A 88 -6.24 0.56 8.83
N TYR A 89 -5.34 0.80 7.89
CA TYR A 89 -5.13 -0.02 6.72
C TYR A 89 -3.93 -0.95 6.85
N LEU A 90 -4.10 -2.18 6.41
CA LEU A 90 -3.01 -3.10 6.10
C LEU A 90 -2.66 -2.95 4.61
N ALA A 91 -1.48 -2.41 4.32
CA ALA A 91 -1.00 -2.25 2.96
C ALA A 91 -0.01 -3.36 2.60
N ASP A 92 -0.40 -4.22 1.65
CA ASP A 92 0.43 -5.29 1.10
C ASP A 92 1.44 -4.72 0.09
N SER A 93 2.42 -3.96 0.62
CA SER A 93 3.38 -3.21 -0.21
C SER A 93 4.27 -4.10 -1.09
N PHE A 94 4.45 -5.36 -0.73
CA PHE A 94 5.20 -6.33 -1.52
C PHE A 94 4.31 -7.12 -2.48
N GLY A 95 2.99 -7.11 -2.29
CA GLY A 95 2.04 -7.92 -3.07
C GLY A 95 2.23 -9.42 -2.87
N ASN A 96 2.69 -9.84 -1.69
CA ASN A 96 2.97 -11.23 -1.33
C ASN A 96 2.07 -11.77 -0.21
N CYS A 97 1.08 -11.02 0.19
CA CYS A 97 0.08 -11.49 1.14
C CYS A 97 -0.69 -12.70 0.59
N SER A 98 -1.17 -13.54 1.49
CA SER A 98 -2.05 -14.66 1.17
C SER A 98 -3.36 -14.59 1.96
N PRO A 99 -4.47 -15.20 1.46
CA PRO A 99 -5.72 -15.28 2.20
C PRO A 99 -5.57 -15.90 3.59
N LYS A 100 -4.63 -16.85 3.74
CA LYS A 100 -4.30 -17.48 5.03
C LYS A 100 -3.72 -16.48 6.02
N GLN A 101 -2.86 -15.56 5.57
CA GLN A 101 -2.30 -14.50 6.41
C GLN A 101 -3.39 -13.51 6.86
N ILE A 102 -4.30 -13.11 5.96
CA ILE A 102 -5.45 -12.26 6.31
C ILE A 102 -6.29 -12.91 7.41
N LYS A 103 -6.68 -14.17 7.24
CA LYS A 103 -7.44 -14.91 8.25
C LYS A 103 -6.70 -15.01 9.59
N LYS A 104 -5.38 -15.25 9.55
CA LYS A 104 -4.55 -15.36 10.78
C LYS A 104 -4.51 -14.04 11.55
N ILE A 105 -4.31 -12.91 10.86
CA ILE A 105 -4.24 -11.61 11.52
C ILE A 105 -5.62 -11.18 12.02
N SER A 106 -6.68 -11.44 11.27
CA SER A 106 -8.06 -11.16 11.67
C SER A 106 -8.43 -11.88 12.98
N LYS A 107 -8.07 -13.17 13.11
CA LYS A 107 -8.23 -13.90 14.38
C LYS A 107 -7.53 -13.21 15.54
N SER A 108 -6.34 -12.66 15.31
CA SER A 108 -5.59 -11.93 16.35
C SER A 108 -6.27 -10.61 16.73
N PHE A 109 -6.85 -9.90 15.75
CA PHE A 109 -7.62 -8.69 16.00
C PHE A 109 -8.89 -8.98 16.82
N LYS A 110 -9.67 -10.01 16.44
CA LYS A 110 -10.87 -10.47 17.19
C LYS A 110 -10.51 -10.83 18.64
N LYS A 111 -9.41 -11.58 18.83
CA LYS A 111 -8.92 -11.93 20.19
C LYS A 111 -8.55 -10.69 21.02
N SER A 112 -8.05 -9.64 20.37
CA SER A 112 -7.70 -8.37 21.01
C SER A 112 -8.87 -7.39 21.13
N LYS A 113 -10.11 -7.82 20.82
CA LYS A 113 -11.34 -7.01 20.84
C LYS A 113 -11.27 -5.74 19.99
N ILE A 114 -10.54 -5.82 18.86
CA ILE A 114 -10.45 -4.73 17.89
C ILE A 114 -11.68 -4.78 16.98
N ASP A 115 -12.31 -3.64 16.76
CA ASP A 115 -13.38 -3.50 15.77
C ASP A 115 -12.81 -3.64 14.37
N ILE A 116 -13.13 -4.75 13.70
CA ILE A 116 -12.62 -5.06 12.37
C ILE A 116 -13.24 -4.15 11.30
N SER A 117 -14.41 -3.57 11.55
CA SER A 117 -15.07 -2.66 10.61
C SER A 117 -14.28 -1.37 10.37
N CYS A 118 -13.40 -0.96 11.30
CA CYS A 118 -12.51 0.17 11.10
C CYS A 118 -11.23 -0.17 10.31
N LEU A 119 -11.07 -1.45 9.90
CA LEU A 119 -9.89 -1.87 9.14
C LEU A 119 -10.11 -1.72 7.64
N GLY A 120 -9.04 -1.28 6.96
CA GLY A 120 -8.93 -1.23 5.52
C GLY A 120 -7.88 -2.20 4.99
N PHE A 121 -8.06 -2.65 3.74
CA PHE A 121 -7.08 -3.48 3.06
C PHE A 121 -6.69 -2.87 1.71
N HIS A 122 -5.39 -2.65 1.52
CA HIS A 122 -4.79 -2.17 0.28
C HIS A 122 -3.90 -3.27 -0.32
N SER A 123 -4.33 -3.84 -1.43
CA SER A 123 -3.70 -5.00 -2.05
C SER A 123 -2.94 -4.63 -3.32
N HIS A 124 -1.66 -5.04 -3.39
CA HIS A 124 -0.92 -5.07 -4.65
C HIS A 124 -0.97 -6.46 -5.28
N ASP A 125 -0.81 -6.54 -6.62
CA ASP A 125 -1.02 -7.77 -7.38
C ASP A 125 0.26 -8.43 -7.89
N ASN A 126 1.38 -8.26 -7.17
CA ASN A 126 2.68 -8.80 -7.58
C ASN A 126 2.65 -10.33 -7.77
N THR A 127 1.98 -11.05 -6.88
CA THR A 127 1.82 -12.51 -6.97
C THR A 127 0.49 -12.97 -7.59
N GLY A 128 -0.38 -12.03 -8.02
CA GLY A 128 -1.69 -12.35 -8.60
C GLY A 128 -2.75 -12.73 -7.56
N ASN A 129 -2.54 -12.38 -6.30
CA ASN A 129 -3.46 -12.71 -5.21
C ASN A 129 -4.31 -11.53 -4.72
N ALA A 130 -4.25 -10.37 -5.38
CA ALA A 130 -4.94 -9.17 -4.89
C ALA A 130 -6.44 -9.38 -4.68
N LEU A 131 -7.14 -10.01 -5.63
CA LEU A 131 -8.56 -10.29 -5.51
C LEU A 131 -8.85 -11.31 -4.38
N ASN A 132 -8.11 -12.42 -4.34
CA ASN A 132 -8.32 -13.46 -3.33
C ASN A 132 -8.07 -12.96 -1.91
N ASN A 133 -7.03 -12.14 -1.73
CA ASN A 133 -6.72 -11.49 -0.45
C ASN A 133 -7.83 -10.52 -0.05
N THR A 134 -8.34 -9.73 -1.00
CA THR A 134 -9.43 -8.79 -0.76
C THR A 134 -10.73 -9.51 -0.38
N ILE A 135 -11.07 -10.61 -1.07
CA ILE A 135 -12.21 -11.46 -0.71
C ILE A 135 -12.05 -12.00 0.71
N ALA A 136 -10.84 -12.45 1.07
CA ALA A 136 -10.57 -12.91 2.43
C ALA A 136 -10.76 -11.80 3.46
N ALA A 137 -10.30 -10.56 3.18
CA ALA A 137 -10.48 -9.41 4.06
C ALA A 137 -11.97 -9.06 4.26
N ILE A 138 -12.76 -9.04 3.17
CA ILE A 138 -14.20 -8.82 3.22
C ILE A 138 -14.90 -9.89 4.09
N ASN A 139 -14.58 -11.16 3.86
CA ASN A 139 -15.17 -12.28 4.61
C ASN A 139 -14.81 -12.25 6.10
N GLU A 140 -13.69 -11.64 6.45
CA GLU A 140 -13.28 -11.43 7.84
C GLU A 140 -13.92 -10.18 8.48
N GLY A 141 -14.59 -9.31 7.71
CA GLY A 141 -15.32 -8.15 8.18
C GLY A 141 -14.59 -6.81 8.05
N PHE A 142 -13.52 -6.73 7.23
CA PHE A 142 -12.86 -5.45 6.95
C PHE A 142 -13.84 -4.47 6.28
N GLY A 143 -13.93 -3.26 6.82
CA GLY A 143 -14.93 -2.28 6.38
C GLY A 143 -14.56 -1.54 5.09
N ILE A 144 -13.27 -1.48 4.72
CA ILE A 144 -12.83 -0.70 3.57
C ILE A 144 -11.86 -1.50 2.70
N ILE A 145 -12.05 -1.38 1.39
CA ILE A 145 -11.22 -2.05 0.37
C ILE A 145 -10.82 -1.03 -0.70
N ASP A 146 -9.55 -1.06 -1.10
CA ASP A 146 -9.04 -0.23 -2.19
C ASP A 146 -9.03 -1.00 -3.51
N THR A 147 -9.38 -0.29 -4.57
CA THR A 147 -9.28 -0.77 -5.95
C THR A 147 -8.80 0.36 -6.85
N SER A 148 -8.31 0.04 -8.05
CA SER A 148 -8.04 1.02 -9.08
C SER A 148 -8.42 0.51 -10.47
N ILE A 149 -8.79 1.41 -11.38
CA ILE A 149 -9.16 1.05 -12.76
C ILE A 149 -7.94 0.45 -13.45
N MET A 150 -8.11 -0.70 -14.10
CA MET A 150 -7.05 -1.51 -14.70
C MET A 150 -5.91 -1.87 -13.71
N GLY A 151 -6.17 -1.83 -12.41
CA GLY A 151 -5.15 -2.04 -11.40
C GLY A 151 -4.05 -0.98 -11.42
N MET A 152 -4.31 0.23 -11.92
CA MET A 152 -3.31 1.29 -12.00
C MET A 152 -2.65 1.51 -10.64
N GLY A 153 -1.33 1.38 -10.60
CA GLY A 153 -0.56 1.53 -9.38
C GLY A 153 0.92 1.27 -9.63
N ARG A 154 1.73 1.41 -8.60
CA ARG A 154 3.17 1.16 -8.66
C ARG A 154 3.45 -0.30 -9.01
N GLY A 155 4.40 -0.50 -9.91
CA GLY A 155 4.94 -1.81 -10.24
C GLY A 155 3.90 -2.77 -10.83
N ALA A 156 3.61 -3.85 -10.13
CA ALA A 156 2.61 -4.85 -10.55
C ALA A 156 1.17 -4.34 -10.49
N GLY A 157 0.96 -3.16 -9.90
CA GLY A 157 -0.36 -2.58 -9.77
C GLY A 157 -1.14 -3.08 -8.55
N ASN A 158 -2.36 -2.58 -8.45
CA ASN A 158 -3.30 -2.84 -7.36
C ASN A 158 -4.36 -3.86 -7.78
N LEU A 159 -5.29 -4.17 -6.86
CA LEU A 159 -6.53 -4.85 -7.22
C LEU A 159 -7.27 -4.10 -8.32
N LYS A 160 -7.61 -4.79 -9.40
CA LYS A 160 -8.39 -4.22 -10.50
C LYS A 160 -9.84 -4.02 -10.07
N LEU A 161 -10.36 -2.80 -10.29
CA LEU A 161 -11.77 -2.49 -10.02
C LEU A 161 -12.69 -3.39 -10.85
N GLU A 162 -12.32 -3.69 -12.09
CA GLU A 162 -13.09 -4.54 -13.02
C GLU A 162 -13.27 -5.95 -12.46
N ASP A 163 -12.21 -6.54 -11.87
CA ASP A 163 -12.26 -7.87 -11.27
C ASP A 163 -13.11 -7.87 -9.99
N PHE A 164 -13.00 -6.80 -9.21
CA PHE A 164 -13.81 -6.62 -8.00
C PHE A 164 -15.30 -6.43 -8.32
N LEU A 165 -15.64 -5.63 -9.33
CA LEU A 165 -17.03 -5.45 -9.79
C LEU A 165 -17.62 -6.75 -10.32
N LYS A 166 -16.83 -7.55 -11.05
CA LYS A 166 -17.23 -8.89 -11.49
C LYS A 166 -17.53 -9.80 -10.29
N TYR A 167 -16.67 -9.84 -9.30
CA TYR A 167 -16.88 -10.60 -8.06
C TYR A 167 -18.17 -10.17 -7.33
N LYS A 168 -18.47 -8.86 -7.32
CA LYS A 168 -19.68 -8.30 -6.70
C LYS A 168 -20.93 -8.40 -7.58
N ASN A 169 -20.87 -9.08 -8.73
CA ASN A 169 -21.95 -9.16 -9.73
C ASN A 169 -22.46 -7.79 -10.22
N LYS A 170 -21.61 -6.76 -10.18
CA LYS A 170 -21.91 -5.40 -10.64
C LYS A 170 -21.59 -5.25 -12.13
N ILE A 171 -22.30 -5.99 -12.98
CA ILE A 171 -21.98 -6.10 -14.42
C ILE A 171 -22.20 -4.78 -15.17
N THR A 172 -23.26 -4.04 -14.83
CA THR A 172 -23.56 -2.74 -15.45
C THR A 172 -22.48 -1.71 -15.16
N GLU A 173 -22.07 -1.61 -13.91
CA GLU A 173 -20.99 -0.72 -13.45
C GLU A 173 -19.67 -1.13 -14.10
N LYS A 174 -19.40 -2.44 -14.17
CA LYS A 174 -18.20 -2.95 -14.85
C LYS A 174 -18.15 -2.53 -16.32
N LYS A 175 -19.26 -2.65 -17.08
CA LYS A 175 -19.32 -2.23 -18.49
C LYS A 175 -18.99 -0.72 -18.65
N LYS A 176 -19.46 0.13 -17.74
CA LYS A 176 -19.13 1.56 -17.73
C LYS A 176 -17.63 1.79 -17.51
N ILE A 177 -17.05 1.08 -16.54
CA ILE A 177 -15.61 1.15 -16.25
C ILE A 177 -14.79 0.61 -17.43
N ASP A 178 -15.18 -0.51 -18.04
CA ASP A 178 -14.49 -1.07 -19.22
C ASP A 178 -14.47 -0.05 -20.39
N LYS A 179 -15.59 0.66 -20.64
CA LYS A 179 -15.67 1.72 -21.66
C LYS A 179 -14.72 2.88 -21.33
N PHE A 180 -14.73 3.35 -20.09
CA PHE A 180 -13.81 4.39 -19.63
C PHE A 180 -12.34 3.93 -19.77
N ALA A 181 -12.03 2.71 -19.33
CA ALA A 181 -10.70 2.14 -19.39
C ALA A 181 -10.18 2.08 -20.84
N LYS A 182 -11.02 1.65 -21.77
CA LYS A 182 -10.67 1.60 -23.21
C LYS A 182 -10.24 2.97 -23.74
N THR A 183 -10.92 4.03 -23.35
CA THR A 183 -10.66 5.38 -23.88
C THR A 183 -9.48 6.05 -23.20
N PHE A 184 -9.39 5.96 -21.86
CA PHE A 184 -8.46 6.79 -21.08
C PHE A 184 -7.32 6.01 -20.45
N MET A 185 -7.57 4.76 -20.01
CA MET A 185 -6.56 4.03 -19.22
C MET A 185 -5.64 3.18 -20.11
N HIS A 186 -6.13 2.64 -21.24
CA HIS A 186 -5.29 1.87 -22.15
C HIS A 186 -4.10 2.67 -22.71
N PRO A 187 -4.25 3.93 -23.16
CA PRO A 187 -3.11 4.76 -23.58
C PRO A 187 -2.09 4.96 -22.46
N LEU A 188 -2.56 5.20 -21.23
CA LEU A 188 -1.69 5.34 -20.06
C LEU A 188 -0.97 4.03 -19.74
N HIS A 189 -1.69 2.89 -19.78
CA HIS A 189 -1.11 1.57 -19.56
C HIS A 189 -0.04 1.24 -20.60
N SER A 190 -0.28 1.54 -21.87
CA SER A 190 0.69 1.35 -22.95
C SER A 190 1.97 2.17 -22.73
N LYS A 191 1.83 3.39 -22.16
CA LYS A 191 2.95 4.29 -21.85
C LYS A 191 3.71 3.85 -20.61
N TYR A 192 3.02 3.57 -19.50
CA TYR A 192 3.64 3.34 -18.19
C TYR A 192 3.81 1.87 -17.81
N LYS A 193 3.19 0.95 -18.55
CA LYS A 193 3.39 -0.51 -18.50
C LYS A 193 3.31 -1.11 -17.08
N TRP A 194 2.42 -0.60 -16.20
CA TRP A 194 2.19 -1.27 -14.92
C TRP A 194 1.56 -2.63 -15.15
N GLY A 195 1.71 -3.52 -14.18
CA GLY A 195 1.11 -4.83 -14.23
C GLY A 195 2.07 -5.95 -13.84
N LYS A 196 1.49 -7.10 -13.58
CA LYS A 196 2.22 -8.28 -13.12
C LYS A 196 3.21 -8.78 -14.17
N ASN A 197 4.42 -9.15 -13.71
CA ASN A 197 5.41 -9.87 -14.50
C ASN A 197 6.30 -10.73 -13.60
N LYS A 198 7.15 -11.57 -14.20
CA LYS A 198 8.02 -12.50 -13.47
C LYS A 198 9.00 -11.83 -12.49
N TYR A 199 9.40 -10.60 -12.74
CA TYR A 199 10.34 -9.87 -11.88
C TYR A 199 9.63 -9.34 -10.63
N TYR A 200 8.39 -8.84 -10.77
CA TYR A 200 7.57 -8.45 -9.63
C TYR A 200 7.17 -9.64 -8.78
N ASP A 201 6.83 -10.79 -9.39
CA ASP A 201 6.54 -12.03 -8.67
C ASP A 201 7.78 -12.48 -7.87
N TYR A 202 8.98 -12.47 -8.49
CA TYR A 202 10.23 -12.79 -7.81
C TYR A 202 10.50 -11.84 -6.65
N SER A 203 10.41 -10.52 -6.87
CA SER A 203 10.66 -9.52 -5.83
C SER A 203 9.71 -9.68 -4.64
N ALA A 204 8.43 -9.96 -4.90
CA ALA A 204 7.44 -10.19 -3.87
C ALA A 204 7.77 -11.41 -3.01
N LYS A 205 8.09 -12.54 -3.63
CA LYS A 205 8.46 -13.78 -2.92
C LYS A 205 9.67 -13.63 -1.99
N HIS A 206 10.54 -12.65 -2.27
CA HIS A 206 11.76 -12.40 -1.50
C HIS A 206 11.76 -11.09 -0.71
N ASN A 207 10.59 -10.43 -0.58
CA ASN A 207 10.44 -9.15 0.11
C ASN A 207 11.37 -8.04 -0.40
N ILE A 208 11.73 -8.08 -1.68
CA ILE A 208 12.52 -7.02 -2.33
C ILE A 208 11.57 -5.86 -2.65
N HIS A 209 12.01 -4.63 -2.35
CA HIS A 209 11.19 -3.46 -2.62
C HIS A 209 10.87 -3.31 -4.12
N PRO A 210 9.58 -3.27 -4.53
CA PRO A 210 9.18 -3.35 -5.94
C PRO A 210 9.68 -2.19 -6.81
N THR A 211 10.07 -1.06 -6.21
CA THR A 211 10.66 0.08 -6.93
C THR A 211 11.98 -0.29 -7.63
N PHE A 212 12.76 -1.24 -7.10
CA PHE A 212 13.95 -1.73 -7.81
C PHE A 212 13.57 -2.31 -9.17
N VAL A 213 12.57 -3.21 -9.20
CA VAL A 213 12.09 -3.81 -10.45
C VAL A 213 11.57 -2.74 -11.41
N GLN A 214 10.79 -1.78 -10.87
CA GLN A 214 10.24 -0.69 -11.68
C GLN A 214 11.37 0.10 -12.36
N ARG A 215 12.38 0.52 -11.62
CA ARG A 215 13.53 1.27 -12.15
C ARG A 215 14.32 0.48 -13.19
N PHE A 216 14.56 -0.81 -12.95
CA PHE A 216 15.27 -1.65 -13.92
C PHE A 216 14.51 -1.82 -15.24
N LEU A 217 13.18 -1.80 -15.20
CA LEU A 217 12.34 -1.90 -16.39
C LEU A 217 12.18 -0.55 -17.11
N GLU A 218 12.20 0.58 -16.37
CA GLU A 218 12.08 1.94 -16.93
C GLU A 218 13.38 2.43 -17.57
N GLU A 219 14.53 2.15 -16.93
CA GLU A 219 15.81 2.75 -17.32
C GLU A 219 16.51 2.04 -18.49
N GLU A 220 15.96 0.94 -19.04
CA GLU A 220 16.52 0.15 -20.16
C GLU A 220 18.02 -0.23 -20.05
N LYS A 221 18.70 0.23 -18.98
CA LYS A 221 20.14 0.01 -18.72
C LYS A 221 20.47 -1.45 -18.46
N PHE A 222 19.50 -2.20 -17.99
CA PHE A 222 19.69 -3.60 -17.64
C PHE A 222 19.12 -4.50 -18.72
N LYS A 223 19.98 -5.25 -19.41
CA LYS A 223 19.49 -6.34 -20.27
C LYS A 223 18.62 -7.29 -19.44
N LYS A 224 17.51 -7.75 -20.00
CA LYS A 224 16.49 -8.57 -19.29
C LYS A 224 17.07 -9.80 -18.57
N ASN A 225 18.16 -10.39 -19.08
CA ASN A 225 18.86 -11.50 -18.46
C ASN A 225 19.68 -11.10 -17.20
N HIS A 226 20.03 -9.82 -17.06
CA HIS A 226 20.76 -9.33 -15.88
C HIS A 226 19.82 -8.98 -14.73
N ILE A 227 18.54 -8.64 -14.99
CA ILE A 227 17.61 -8.24 -13.94
C ILE A 227 17.47 -9.33 -12.86
N LEU A 228 17.39 -10.61 -13.23
CA LEU A 228 17.29 -11.70 -12.26
C LEU A 228 18.57 -11.82 -11.40
N LYS A 229 19.75 -11.63 -11.98
CA LYS A 229 21.03 -11.64 -11.23
C LYS A 229 21.07 -10.52 -10.19
N VAL A 230 20.60 -9.32 -10.58
CA VAL A 230 20.50 -8.17 -9.67
C VAL A 230 19.47 -8.42 -8.57
N LEU A 231 18.33 -9.02 -8.89
CA LEU A 231 17.33 -9.41 -7.90
C LEU A 231 17.85 -10.46 -6.89
N GLU A 232 18.70 -11.41 -7.34
CA GLU A 232 19.37 -12.36 -6.43
C GLU A 232 20.32 -11.64 -5.47
N PHE A 233 21.07 -10.64 -5.95
CA PHE A 233 21.89 -9.79 -5.08
C PHE A 233 21.05 -9.04 -4.06
N LEU A 234 19.95 -8.38 -4.49
CA LEU A 234 19.03 -7.66 -3.60
C LEU A 234 18.38 -8.58 -2.54
N LYS A 235 18.07 -9.82 -2.91
CA LYS A 235 17.58 -10.84 -1.99
C LYS A 235 18.61 -11.16 -0.90
N ARG A 236 19.87 -11.42 -1.28
CA ARG A 236 20.97 -11.70 -0.32
C ARG A 236 21.16 -10.53 0.66
N ASN A 237 21.01 -9.30 0.18
CA ASN A 237 21.13 -8.07 0.98
C ASN A 237 19.82 -7.64 1.66
N LYS A 238 18.76 -8.46 1.64
CA LYS A 238 17.47 -8.19 2.29
C LYS A 238 16.91 -6.79 1.96
N ALA A 239 16.92 -6.41 0.69
CA ALA A 239 16.57 -5.08 0.18
C ALA A 239 15.06 -4.76 0.32
N THR A 240 14.55 -4.72 1.55
CA THR A 240 13.14 -4.42 1.88
C THR A 240 12.78 -2.94 1.76
N HIS A 241 13.76 -2.07 1.63
CA HIS A 241 13.65 -0.63 1.38
C HIS A 241 14.32 -0.31 0.07
N TYR A 242 13.81 0.72 -0.62
CA TYR A 242 14.44 1.20 -1.83
C TYR A 242 15.57 2.16 -1.47
N ASP A 243 16.80 1.76 -1.79
CA ASP A 243 18.01 2.57 -1.65
C ASP A 243 18.99 2.12 -2.73
N MET A 244 19.33 3.03 -3.66
CA MET A 244 20.27 2.74 -4.74
C MET A 244 21.73 2.62 -4.27
N ASN A 245 22.07 3.18 -3.12
CA ASN A 245 23.43 3.06 -2.54
C ASN A 245 23.79 1.61 -2.20
N ILE A 246 22.81 0.71 -2.17
CA ILE A 246 23.04 -0.73 -2.02
C ILE A 246 23.98 -1.30 -3.11
N PHE A 247 24.10 -0.61 -4.25
CA PHE A 247 24.95 -1.02 -5.37
C PHE A 247 26.35 -0.41 -5.32
N ASP A 248 26.63 0.56 -4.45
CA ASP A 248 27.93 1.22 -4.39
C ASP A 248 29.06 0.25 -4.07
N ASN A 249 28.74 -0.83 -3.31
CA ASN A 249 29.69 -1.90 -2.99
C ASN A 249 29.82 -2.98 -4.08
N LEU A 250 29.09 -2.90 -5.19
CA LEU A 250 29.19 -3.86 -6.30
C LEU A 250 30.24 -3.47 -7.34
N PHE A 251 30.67 -2.22 -7.30
CA PHE A 251 31.60 -1.63 -8.28
C PHE A 251 32.97 -1.28 -7.64
N LEU A 252 33.18 -1.72 -6.39
CA LEU A 252 34.48 -1.76 -5.72
C LEU A 252 35.05 -3.18 -5.76
#